data_d5a9abe51020dcf5ddcca27dcbd774b3
#
_entry.id   d5a9abe51020dcf5ddcca27dcbd774b3
#
_cell.length_a   1.000
_cell.length_b   1.000
_cell.length_c   1.000
_cell.angle_alpha   90.00
_cell.angle_beta   90.00
_cell.angle_gamma   90.00
#
_symmetry.space_group_name_H-M   'P 1'
#
loop_
_entity.id
_entity.type
_entity.pdbx_description
1 polymer ?
#
loop_
_entity_poly.entity_id
_entity_poly.type
_entity_poly.pdbx_seq_one_letter_code
_entity_poly.pdbx_strand_id
1 'polypeptide(L)'
;GIQHPTVEQLYRRVGISRTFFYSFFPTKEDLIVETLYLQQPKIVAYARKLMADPALSWRDGVRQFLHDCCYGEKNGIAVLTIEEQQLIFKRLSKESYQMFREKQARLFGTILESFGIRANRANISLFTNLSLTVMVIRRAIRDTLPLFVPEAADETVEFQINAIADAL
;
A
#
# COMPACT_ATOMS: atom_id res chain seq x y z
N GLY A 1 -24.23 -10.32 -7.50
CA GLY A 1 -22.99 -10.88 -7.99
C GLY A 1 -21.84 -9.90 -7.80
N ILE A 2 -20.74 -10.38 -7.31
CA ILE A 2 -19.53 -9.59 -7.13
C ILE A 2 -19.02 -9.23 -8.52
N GLN A 3 -19.06 -7.95 -8.86
CA GLN A 3 -18.47 -7.48 -10.10
C GLN A 3 -16.97 -7.32 -9.89
N HIS A 4 -16.18 -8.13 -10.61
CA HIS A 4 -14.75 -7.94 -10.65
C HIS A 4 -14.43 -6.61 -11.36
N PRO A 5 -13.57 -5.75 -10.79
CA PRO A 5 -13.19 -4.51 -11.42
C PRO A 5 -12.54 -4.77 -12.76
N THR A 6 -12.95 -4.04 -13.78
CA THR A 6 -12.28 -4.07 -15.08
C THR A 6 -10.97 -3.30 -15.00
N VAL A 7 -10.03 -3.65 -15.87
CA VAL A 7 -8.75 -2.92 -15.97
C VAL A 7 -9.00 -1.43 -16.26
N GLU A 8 -10.05 -1.10 -16.99
CA GLU A 8 -10.45 0.26 -17.29
C GLU A 8 -10.93 1.05 -16.06
N GLN A 9 -11.62 0.39 -15.14
CA GLN A 9 -11.97 0.99 -13.84
C GLN A 9 -10.75 1.26 -12.97
N LEU A 10 -9.74 0.39 -13.06
CA LEU A 10 -8.47 0.58 -12.37
C LEU A 10 -7.73 1.84 -12.85
N TYR A 11 -7.69 2.10 -14.16
CA TYR A 11 -7.06 3.32 -14.66
C TYR A 11 -7.69 4.58 -14.13
N ARG A 12 -9.02 4.63 -14.13
CA ARG A 12 -9.75 5.80 -13.64
C ARG A 12 -9.44 6.06 -12.18
N ARG A 13 -9.32 5.00 -11.40
CA ARG A 13 -8.98 5.11 -9.96
C ARG A 13 -7.58 5.61 -9.72
N VAL A 14 -6.61 5.19 -10.53
CA VAL A 14 -5.20 5.64 -10.42
C VAL A 14 -4.95 6.96 -11.15
N GLY A 15 -5.94 7.55 -11.80
CA GLY A 15 -5.84 8.87 -12.40
C GLY A 15 -5.10 8.90 -13.75
N ILE A 16 -5.17 7.82 -14.53
CA ILE A 16 -4.50 7.73 -15.83
C ILE A 16 -5.50 7.99 -16.96
N SER A 17 -5.13 8.82 -17.93
CA SER A 17 -5.93 9.01 -19.13
C SER A 17 -5.71 7.88 -20.14
N ARG A 18 -6.79 7.46 -20.79
CA ARG A 18 -6.78 6.37 -21.77
C ARG A 18 -5.83 6.65 -22.96
N THR A 19 -5.67 7.90 -23.34
CA THR A 19 -4.83 8.32 -24.47
C THR A 19 -3.33 8.21 -24.14
N PHE A 20 -2.94 8.59 -22.95
CA PHE A 20 -1.57 8.47 -22.48
C PHE A 20 -1.13 7.00 -22.41
N PHE A 21 -2.05 6.14 -22.07
CA PHE A 21 -1.86 4.72 -21.90
C PHE A 21 -1.35 3.99 -23.16
N TYR A 22 -1.99 4.22 -24.32
CA TYR A 22 -1.68 3.47 -25.54
C TYR A 22 -0.35 3.85 -26.17
N SER A 23 0.30 4.94 -25.71
CA SER A 23 1.48 5.49 -26.36
C SER A 23 2.82 4.91 -25.88
N PHE A 24 2.93 4.39 -24.63
CA PHE A 24 4.25 4.16 -24.02
C PHE A 24 4.43 2.82 -23.30
N PHE A 25 3.40 2.04 -23.06
CA PHE A 25 3.49 0.84 -22.24
C PHE A 25 3.04 -0.42 -22.97
N PRO A 26 3.77 -1.54 -22.82
CA PRO A 26 3.44 -2.81 -23.48
C PRO A 26 2.08 -3.35 -23.09
N THR A 27 1.69 -3.18 -21.82
CA THR A 27 0.41 -3.64 -21.29
C THR A 27 -0.22 -2.60 -20.38
N LYS A 28 -1.51 -2.78 -20.17
CA LYS A 28 -2.29 -1.95 -19.24
C LYS A 28 -1.82 -2.10 -17.80
N GLU A 29 -1.46 -3.30 -17.45
CA GLU A 29 -0.98 -3.64 -16.12
C GLU A 29 0.37 -2.98 -15.82
N ASP A 30 1.27 -2.91 -16.80
CA ASP A 30 2.55 -2.21 -16.69
C ASP A 30 2.34 -0.71 -16.40
N LEU A 31 1.37 -0.08 -17.07
CA LEU A 31 1.04 1.31 -16.81
C LEU A 31 0.49 1.54 -15.39
N ILE A 32 -0.39 0.66 -14.91
CA ILE A 32 -0.92 0.76 -13.54
C ILE A 32 0.24 0.67 -12.54
N VAL A 33 1.15 -0.27 -12.74
CA VAL A 33 2.33 -0.43 -11.88
C VAL A 33 3.22 0.80 -11.91
N GLU A 34 3.47 1.40 -13.08
CA GLU A 34 4.21 2.67 -13.19
C GLU A 34 3.53 3.81 -12.41
N THR A 35 2.21 3.88 -12.46
CA THR A 35 1.47 4.87 -11.69
C THR A 35 1.62 4.66 -10.18
N LEU A 36 1.63 3.41 -9.73
CA LEU A 36 1.92 3.09 -8.33
C LEU A 36 3.34 3.54 -7.93
N TYR A 37 4.33 3.38 -8.83
CA TYR A 37 5.68 3.88 -8.58
C TYR A 37 5.74 5.39 -8.44
N LEU A 38 4.96 6.12 -9.20
CA LEU A 38 4.89 7.59 -9.10
C LEU A 38 4.34 8.08 -7.75
N GLN A 39 3.63 7.25 -7.02
CA GLN A 39 3.13 7.58 -5.69
C GLN A 39 4.17 7.35 -4.58
N GLN A 40 5.19 6.54 -4.82
CA GLN A 40 6.18 6.18 -3.80
C GLN A 40 6.87 7.40 -3.17
N PRO A 41 7.30 8.42 -3.93
CA PRO A 41 7.87 9.63 -3.33
C PRO A 41 6.92 10.36 -2.39
N LYS A 42 5.62 10.35 -2.68
CA LYS A 42 4.60 10.97 -1.82
C LYS A 42 4.47 10.22 -0.50
N ILE A 43 4.52 8.89 -0.54
CA ILE A 43 4.46 8.04 0.66
C ILE A 43 5.67 8.30 1.55
N VAL A 44 6.86 8.34 0.97
CA VAL A 44 8.10 8.64 1.71
C VAL A 44 8.08 10.05 2.29
N ALA A 45 7.66 11.04 1.51
CA ALA A 45 7.54 12.42 1.98
C ALA A 45 6.56 12.54 3.15
N TYR A 46 5.48 11.78 3.11
CA TYR A 46 4.50 11.74 4.20
C TYR A 46 5.09 11.13 5.48
N ALA A 47 5.81 10.02 5.38
CA ALA A 47 6.51 9.42 6.52
C ALA A 47 7.49 10.41 7.16
N ARG A 48 8.28 11.10 6.36
CA ARG A 48 9.23 12.12 6.83
C ARG A 48 8.54 13.31 7.47
N LYS A 49 7.42 13.75 6.92
CA LYS A 49 6.61 14.84 7.49
C LYS A 49 6.11 14.48 8.89
N LEU A 50 5.60 13.27 9.08
CA LEU A 50 5.12 12.82 10.38
C LEU A 50 6.26 12.72 11.40
N MET A 51 7.41 12.23 10.99
CA MET A 51 8.59 12.14 11.87
C MET A 51 9.17 13.51 12.27
N ALA A 52 8.99 14.51 11.42
CA ALA A 52 9.43 15.89 11.68
C ALA A 52 8.41 16.71 12.48
N ASP A 53 7.21 16.22 12.70
CA ASP A 53 6.16 16.96 13.44
C ASP A 53 6.44 16.94 14.94
N PRO A 54 6.74 18.11 15.57
CA PRO A 54 7.05 18.17 17.00
C PRO A 54 5.83 17.90 17.90
N ALA A 55 4.62 17.94 17.35
CA ALA A 55 3.38 17.66 18.09
C ALA A 55 3.11 16.16 18.23
N LEU A 56 3.81 15.31 17.48
CA LEU A 56 3.66 13.87 17.50
C LEU A 56 4.85 13.20 18.21
N SER A 57 4.55 12.26 19.10
CA SER A 57 5.56 11.31 19.54
C SER A 57 5.98 10.42 18.37
N TRP A 58 7.16 9.81 18.45
CA TRP A 58 7.63 8.87 17.44
C TRP A 58 6.60 7.74 17.18
N ARG A 59 6.09 7.16 18.28
CA ARG A 59 5.07 6.09 18.22
C ARG A 59 3.79 6.56 17.55
N ASP A 60 3.30 7.74 17.88
CA ASP A 60 2.09 8.30 17.27
C ASP A 60 2.30 8.62 15.79
N GLY A 61 3.48 9.07 15.41
CA GLY A 61 3.84 9.29 14.01
C GLY A 61 3.82 8.01 13.19
N VAL A 62 4.38 6.93 13.71
CA VAL A 62 4.35 5.60 13.06
C VAL A 62 2.91 5.09 12.95
N ARG A 63 2.13 5.20 14.01
CA ARG A 63 0.71 4.80 14.02
C ARG A 63 -0.10 5.59 13.00
N GLN A 64 0.07 6.89 12.94
CA GLN A 64 -0.62 7.77 12.00
C GLN A 64 -0.26 7.41 10.54
N PHE A 65 1.03 7.13 10.29
CA PHE A 65 1.47 6.68 8.97
C PHE A 65 0.79 5.37 8.55
N LEU A 66 0.80 4.37 9.40
CA LEU A 66 0.19 3.08 9.11
C LEU A 66 -1.32 3.21 8.89
N HIS A 67 -1.98 3.97 9.74
CA HIS A 67 -3.41 4.25 9.62
C HIS A 67 -3.75 4.90 8.28
N ASP A 68 -3.10 6.00 7.94
CA ASP A 68 -3.42 6.78 6.75
C ASP A 68 -3.04 6.04 5.45
N CYS A 69 -1.89 5.37 5.42
CA CYS A 69 -1.45 4.63 4.25
C CYS A 69 -2.27 3.35 4.00
N CYS A 70 -2.76 2.70 5.04
CA CYS A 70 -3.61 1.53 4.87
C CYS A 70 -5.01 1.85 4.32
N TYR A 71 -5.49 3.05 4.57
CA TYR A 71 -6.77 3.51 4.03
C TYR A 71 -6.64 4.14 2.65
N GLY A 72 -5.53 4.80 2.37
CA GLY A 72 -5.21 5.41 1.08
C GLY A 72 -6.04 6.64 0.69
N GLU A 73 -7.07 6.97 1.43
CA GLU A 73 -8.05 8.00 1.05
C GLU A 73 -7.59 9.41 1.36
N LYS A 74 -6.73 9.57 2.35
CA LYS A 74 -6.26 10.87 2.86
C LYS A 74 -5.04 11.28 2.10
N ASN A 75 -4.44 11.48 1.37
CA ASN A 75 -3.19 11.94 0.75
C ASN A 75 -3.08 11.64 -0.74
N GLY A 76 -4.21 11.27 -1.37
CA GLY A 76 -4.22 10.95 -2.79
C GLY A 76 -3.41 9.70 -3.15
N ILE A 77 -3.20 8.80 -2.19
CA ILE A 77 -2.53 7.53 -2.40
C ILE A 77 -3.57 6.50 -2.81
N ALA A 78 -3.46 5.96 -4.00
CA ALA A 78 -4.33 4.87 -4.44
C ALA A 78 -3.87 3.55 -3.79
N VAL A 79 -4.79 2.93 -3.04
CA VAL A 79 -4.59 1.59 -2.46
C VAL A 79 -5.44 0.61 -3.25
N LEU A 80 -4.80 -0.38 -3.83
CA LEU A 80 -5.47 -1.42 -4.59
C LEU A 80 -6.18 -2.40 -3.66
N THR A 81 -7.37 -2.83 -4.05
CA THR A 81 -8.04 -3.95 -3.39
C THR A 81 -7.30 -5.25 -3.66
N ILE A 82 -7.61 -6.30 -2.89
CA ILE A 82 -7.01 -7.62 -3.09
C ILE A 82 -7.32 -8.16 -4.48
N GLU A 83 -8.55 -8.00 -4.94
CA GLU A 83 -8.98 -8.44 -6.27
C GLU A 83 -8.26 -7.69 -7.39
N GLU A 84 -8.13 -6.38 -7.25
CA GLU A 84 -7.36 -5.56 -8.18
C GLU A 84 -5.90 -5.99 -8.27
N GLN A 85 -5.27 -6.26 -7.13
CA GLN A 85 -3.90 -6.75 -7.07
C GLN A 85 -3.77 -8.12 -7.77
N GLN A 86 -4.68 -9.04 -7.50
CA GLN A 86 -4.69 -10.35 -8.15
C GLN A 86 -4.86 -10.25 -9.65
N LEU A 87 -5.76 -9.36 -10.11
CA LEU A 87 -5.98 -9.15 -11.53
C LEU A 87 -4.73 -8.62 -12.24
N ILE A 88 -4.08 -7.63 -11.63
CA ILE A 88 -2.86 -7.02 -12.17
C ILE A 88 -1.73 -8.04 -12.19
N PHE A 89 -1.45 -8.69 -11.08
CA PHE A 89 -0.30 -9.59 -10.94
C PHE A 89 -0.39 -10.84 -11.82
N LYS A 90 -1.57 -11.34 -12.08
CA LYS A 90 -1.77 -12.45 -13.04
C LYS A 90 -1.37 -12.10 -14.47
N ARG A 91 -1.39 -10.83 -14.82
CA ARG A 91 -1.15 -10.36 -16.20
C ARG A 91 0.20 -9.70 -16.40
N LEU A 92 0.92 -9.39 -15.32
CA LEU A 92 2.29 -8.90 -15.43
C LEU A 92 3.22 -10.00 -15.94
N SER A 93 4.22 -9.60 -16.74
CA SER A 93 5.34 -10.50 -17.05
C SER A 93 6.09 -10.86 -15.76
N LYS A 94 6.83 -11.95 -15.80
CA LYS A 94 7.67 -12.37 -14.68
C LYS A 94 8.68 -11.29 -14.30
N GLU A 95 9.26 -10.64 -15.30
CA GLU A 95 10.24 -9.56 -15.14
C GLU A 95 9.59 -8.33 -14.49
N SER A 96 8.42 -7.91 -14.98
CA SER A 96 7.67 -6.76 -14.41
C SER A 96 7.24 -7.03 -12.96
N TYR A 97 6.82 -8.25 -12.65
CA TYR A 97 6.46 -8.65 -11.29
C TYR A 97 7.67 -8.65 -10.35
N GLN A 98 8.80 -9.17 -10.80
CA GLN A 98 10.04 -9.15 -10.03
C GLN A 98 10.50 -7.72 -9.76
N MET A 99 10.47 -6.84 -10.75
CA MET A 99 10.78 -5.42 -10.59
C MET A 99 9.83 -4.74 -9.59
N PHE A 100 8.55 -5.07 -9.64
CA PHE A 100 7.58 -4.56 -8.69
C PHE A 100 7.95 -4.96 -7.26
N ARG A 101 8.27 -6.23 -7.02
CA ARG A 101 8.69 -6.69 -5.69
C ARG A 101 9.95 -5.96 -5.18
N GLU A 102 10.93 -5.77 -6.03
CA GLU A 102 12.17 -5.07 -5.69
C GLU A 102 11.91 -3.60 -5.33
N LYS A 103 11.07 -2.92 -6.10
CA LYS A 103 10.70 -1.53 -5.84
C LYS A 103 9.89 -1.38 -4.56
N GLN A 104 9.01 -2.32 -4.26
CA GLN A 104 8.27 -2.34 -3.00
C GLN A 104 9.20 -2.55 -1.81
N ALA A 105 10.14 -3.48 -1.90
CA ALA A 105 11.14 -3.68 -0.84
C ALA A 105 11.96 -2.42 -0.58
N ARG A 106 12.38 -1.71 -1.62
CA ARG A 106 13.09 -0.43 -1.49
C ARG A 106 12.22 0.65 -0.86
N LEU A 107 10.94 0.74 -1.24
CA LEU A 107 9.99 1.66 -0.62
C LEU A 107 9.88 1.42 0.88
N PHE A 108 9.61 0.19 1.29
CA PHE A 108 9.49 -0.16 2.71
C PHE A 108 10.80 0.06 3.47
N GLY A 109 11.94 -0.20 2.85
CA GLY A 109 13.25 0.12 3.41
C GLY A 109 13.42 1.62 3.67
N THR A 110 13.05 2.45 2.70
CA THR A 110 13.11 3.92 2.84
C THR A 110 12.16 4.43 3.91
N ILE A 111 10.97 3.85 4.04
CA ILE A 111 10.02 4.18 5.10
C ILE A 111 10.61 3.84 6.47
N LEU A 112 11.18 2.65 6.64
CA LEU A 112 11.83 2.25 7.89
C LEU A 112 12.97 3.20 8.27
N GLU A 113 13.83 3.56 7.32
CA GLU A 113 14.90 4.55 7.54
C GLU A 113 14.35 5.91 7.95
N SER A 114 13.22 6.32 7.37
CA SER A 114 12.52 7.55 7.77
C SER A 114 12.04 7.51 9.24
N PHE A 115 11.77 6.32 9.75
CA PHE A 115 11.46 6.09 11.16
C PHE A 115 12.70 5.95 12.06
N GLY A 116 13.90 6.01 11.49
CA GLY A 116 15.15 5.77 12.21
C GLY A 116 15.43 4.30 12.49
N ILE A 117 14.80 3.39 11.75
CA ILE A 117 14.95 1.95 11.90
C ILE A 117 15.87 1.41 10.80
N ARG A 118 16.74 0.48 11.17
CA ARG A 118 17.67 -0.12 10.22
C ARG A 118 16.91 -0.93 9.16
N ALA A 119 17.12 -0.57 7.89
CA ALA A 119 16.52 -1.23 6.74
C ALA A 119 17.32 -2.47 6.31
N ASN A 120 17.41 -3.47 7.19
CA ASN A 120 17.95 -4.77 6.82
C ASN A 120 16.86 -5.68 6.26
N ARG A 121 17.25 -6.80 5.68
CA ARG A 121 16.31 -7.74 5.04
C ARG A 121 15.22 -8.23 5.98
N ALA A 122 15.57 -8.51 7.23
CA ALA A 122 14.62 -9.03 8.21
C ALA A 122 13.56 -7.97 8.57
N ASN A 123 13.98 -6.75 8.85
CA ASN A 123 13.09 -5.64 9.19
C ASN A 123 12.17 -5.27 8.00
N ILE A 124 12.73 -5.20 6.78
CA ILE A 124 11.94 -4.92 5.58
C ILE A 124 10.87 -6.00 5.36
N SER A 125 11.26 -7.27 5.45
CA SER A 125 10.34 -8.39 5.23
C SER A 125 9.21 -8.40 6.25
N LEU A 126 9.56 -8.24 7.53
CA LEU A 126 8.58 -8.22 8.61
C LEU A 126 7.62 -7.03 8.48
N PHE A 127 8.16 -5.83 8.30
CA PHE A 127 7.35 -4.61 8.18
C PHE A 127 6.43 -4.66 6.95
N THR A 128 6.94 -5.14 5.81
CA THR A 128 6.13 -5.32 4.60
C THR A 128 4.96 -6.25 4.85
N ASN A 129 5.20 -7.43 5.41
CA ASN A 129 4.14 -8.41 5.66
C ASN A 129 3.13 -7.91 6.69
N LEU A 130 3.58 -7.29 7.77
CA LEU A 130 2.68 -6.74 8.80
C LEU A 130 1.82 -5.60 8.24
N SER A 131 2.39 -4.71 7.45
CA SER A 131 1.63 -3.63 6.79
C SER A 131 0.58 -4.18 5.81
N LEU A 132 0.92 -5.23 5.06
CA LEU A 132 -0.03 -5.90 4.17
C LEU A 132 -1.17 -6.56 4.93
N THR A 133 -0.92 -7.19 6.08
CA THR A 133 -1.98 -7.80 6.89
C THR A 133 -2.97 -6.76 7.43
N VAL A 134 -2.51 -5.59 7.82
CA VAL A 134 -3.38 -4.47 8.20
C VAL A 134 -4.28 -4.06 7.03
N MET A 135 -3.69 -3.92 5.84
CA MET A 135 -4.45 -3.58 4.62
C MET A 135 -5.50 -4.65 4.28
N VAL A 136 -5.14 -5.93 4.39
CA VAL A 136 -6.05 -7.06 4.12
C VAL A 136 -7.26 -7.00 5.03
N ILE A 137 -7.08 -6.89 6.33
CA ILE A 137 -8.20 -6.84 7.28
C ILE A 137 -9.04 -5.59 7.07
N ARG A 138 -8.40 -4.45 6.85
CA ARG A 138 -9.12 -3.19 6.62
C ARG A 138 -9.98 -3.23 5.36
N ARG A 139 -9.50 -3.88 4.32
CA ARG A 139 -10.22 -4.03 3.05
C ARG A 139 -11.25 -5.15 3.07
N ALA A 140 -11.10 -6.14 3.95
CA ALA A 140 -12.00 -7.30 4.03
C ALA A 140 -13.48 -6.93 4.20
N ILE A 141 -13.79 -5.84 4.89
CA ILE A 141 -15.16 -5.36 5.07
C ILE A 141 -15.74 -4.81 3.76
N ARG A 142 -14.90 -4.15 2.96
CA ARG A 142 -15.34 -3.51 1.71
C ARG A 142 -15.29 -4.47 0.52
N ASP A 143 -14.42 -5.48 0.61
CA ASP A 143 -14.16 -6.42 -0.47
C ASP A 143 -14.92 -7.73 -0.22
N THR A 144 -14.29 -8.85 -0.40
CA THR A 144 -14.93 -10.17 -0.43
C THR A 144 -14.47 -11.13 0.65
N LEU A 145 -13.45 -10.76 1.41
CA LEU A 145 -12.95 -11.64 2.47
C LEU A 145 -13.87 -11.58 3.70
N PRO A 146 -14.46 -12.70 4.09
CA PRO A 146 -15.33 -12.72 5.26
C PRO A 146 -14.51 -12.64 6.54
N LEU A 147 -14.94 -11.79 7.45
CA LEU A 147 -14.53 -11.82 8.85
C LEU A 147 -15.64 -12.48 9.66
N PHE A 148 -15.29 -13.28 10.66
CA PHE A 148 -16.30 -13.89 11.54
C PHE A 148 -17.05 -12.84 12.36
N VAL A 149 -16.37 -11.75 12.72
CA VAL A 149 -16.96 -10.63 13.47
C VAL A 149 -16.56 -9.32 12.75
N PRO A 150 -17.21 -8.98 11.64
CA PRO A 150 -16.84 -7.81 10.84
C PRO A 150 -17.01 -6.47 11.57
N GLU A 151 -17.91 -6.38 12.53
CA GLU A 151 -18.12 -5.20 13.37
C GLU A 151 -16.94 -4.88 14.29
N ALA A 152 -16.05 -5.83 14.55
CA ALA A 152 -14.82 -5.62 15.33
C ALA A 152 -13.58 -5.38 14.46
N ALA A 153 -13.75 -5.13 13.17
CA ALA A 153 -12.62 -4.98 12.25
C ALA A 153 -11.79 -3.73 12.54
N ASP A 154 -12.41 -2.63 12.91
CA ASP A 154 -11.69 -1.40 13.23
C ASP A 154 -10.82 -1.56 14.47
N GLU A 155 -11.33 -2.18 15.52
CA GLU A 155 -10.57 -2.51 16.72
C GLU A 155 -9.43 -3.48 16.43
N THR A 156 -9.66 -4.45 15.53
CA THR A 156 -8.62 -5.40 15.10
C THR A 156 -7.50 -4.67 14.37
N VAL A 157 -7.82 -3.76 13.47
CA VAL A 157 -6.82 -2.95 12.75
C VAL A 157 -6.05 -2.05 13.71
N GLU A 158 -6.71 -1.39 14.64
CA GLU A 158 -6.05 -0.55 15.66
C GLU A 158 -5.10 -1.36 16.54
N PHE A 159 -5.50 -2.57 16.94
CA PHE A 159 -4.62 -3.48 17.67
C PHE A 159 -3.37 -3.83 16.87
N GLN A 160 -3.52 -4.15 15.59
CA GLN A 160 -2.40 -4.49 14.72
C GLN A 160 -1.45 -3.30 14.52
N ILE A 161 -1.99 -2.11 14.27
CA ILE A 161 -1.19 -0.88 14.11
C ILE A 161 -0.40 -0.60 15.39
N ASN A 162 -1.03 -0.69 16.55
CA ASN A 162 -0.36 -0.52 17.83
C ASN A 162 0.75 -1.55 18.05
N ALA A 163 0.49 -2.82 17.74
CA ALA A 163 1.47 -3.89 17.88
C ALA A 163 2.67 -3.70 16.94
N ILE A 164 2.44 -3.24 15.72
CA ILE A 164 3.53 -2.94 14.77
C ILE A 164 4.38 -1.77 15.28
N ALA A 165 3.75 -0.68 15.72
CA ALA A 165 4.46 0.48 16.26
C ALA A 165 5.27 0.12 17.51
N ASP A 166 4.77 -0.74 18.37
CA ASP A 166 5.47 -1.19 19.58
C ASP A 166 6.61 -2.18 19.28
N ALA A 167 6.52 -2.94 18.16
CA ALA A 167 7.55 -3.87 17.73
C ALA A 167 8.74 -3.21 17.01
N LEU A 168 8.53 -2.03 16.45
CA LEU A 168 9.56 -1.26 15.77
C LEU A 168 10.40 -0.46 16.79
#